data_42d7b07bbd363b0ea7b94c07173eea35
#
_entry.id   42d7b07bbd363b0ea7b94c07173eea35
#
_cell.length_a   1.000
_cell.length_b   1.000
_cell.length_c   1.000
_cell.angle_alpha   90.00
_cell.angle_beta   90.00
_cell.angle_gamma   90.00
#
_symmetry.space_group_name_H-M   'P 1'
#
loop_
_entity.id
_entity.type
_entity.pdbx_description
1 polymer ?
#
loop_
_entity_poly.entity_id
_entity_poly.type
_entity_poly.pdbx_seq_one_letter_code
_entity_poly.pdbx_strand_id
1 'polypeptide(L)'
;MSTGRLNQKTSQSSPCHQTPRRSHELPRFLSESLWMASQVLLQLQPSNQSQLFLPNTTFCDNALEAWDLLYRLLPAFIITICFFGLLGNVLVLSIFLLPRRRLTVAEIYLANLAASDLVFVLGLPFWAKNVWNQFNWPFGGLLCRVVNGVIKANLFISIFLVVAISQDRYRALVYPMVSRRWRRRRQAQATCMLIWVVGGLLSTPTFLLRSVNAIPDLNVSACILLFPHGAWHFARIVELNVLGFLLPLAAIIFFNYHILASLRGREEASRTRCGGPKGSKTTVLILMLVAAFLVCWAPYHFFAFLEFLVQVRAIQGCFWEEFTDLGLQLTNFFAFFNSCLNPVIYVFVGRLFRTKVWELYK
;
A
#
# COMPACT_ATOMS: atom_id res chain seq x y z
N MET A 1 -42.45 -22.27 -67.66
CA MET A 1 -41.35 -22.47 -68.58
C MET A 1 -40.23 -21.51 -68.17
N SER A 2 -39.05 -22.00 -68.14
CA SER A 2 -37.74 -21.39 -67.90
C SER A 2 -37.33 -21.19 -66.46
N THR A 3 -36.52 -22.11 -66.05
CA THR A 3 -35.80 -22.21 -64.80
C THR A 3 -34.52 -21.37 -64.82
N GLY A 4 -34.34 -20.44 -63.89
CA GLY A 4 -33.09 -19.70 -63.69
C GLY A 4 -32.32 -20.21 -62.47
N ARG A 5 -31.18 -20.88 -62.68
CA ARG A 5 -30.25 -21.34 -61.67
C ARG A 5 -29.44 -20.14 -61.15
N LEU A 6 -29.42 -19.90 -59.86
CA LEU A 6 -28.48 -19.00 -59.19
C LEU A 6 -27.21 -19.77 -58.80
N ASN A 7 -26.10 -19.33 -59.37
CA ASN A 7 -24.73 -19.76 -59.05
C ASN A 7 -24.29 -19.23 -57.69
N GLN A 8 -24.09 -20.12 -56.70
CA GLN A 8 -23.34 -19.80 -55.51
C GLN A 8 -21.82 -19.85 -55.81
N LYS A 9 -21.17 -18.70 -55.81
CA LYS A 9 -19.71 -18.62 -55.71
C LYS A 9 -19.27 -18.82 -54.27
N THR A 10 -18.71 -19.96 -53.96
CA THR A 10 -17.94 -20.23 -52.75
C THR A 10 -16.63 -19.48 -52.83
N SER A 11 -16.48 -18.43 -52.02
CA SER A 11 -15.21 -17.75 -51.76
C SER A 11 -14.44 -18.55 -50.71
N GLN A 12 -13.45 -19.32 -51.12
CA GLN A 12 -12.44 -19.89 -50.24
C GLN A 12 -11.51 -18.75 -49.78
N SER A 13 -11.62 -18.38 -48.48
CA SER A 13 -10.65 -17.56 -47.79
C SER A 13 -9.53 -18.43 -47.26
N SER A 14 -8.31 -18.19 -47.73
CA SER A 14 -7.06 -18.81 -47.30
C SER A 14 -6.82 -18.59 -45.81
N PRO A 15 -6.23 -19.56 -45.06
CA PRO A 15 -5.89 -19.35 -43.66
C PRO A 15 -4.73 -18.36 -43.54
N CYS A 16 -4.95 -17.24 -42.89
CA CYS A 16 -3.93 -16.31 -42.45
C CYS A 16 -2.99 -17.00 -41.45
N HIS A 17 -1.72 -17.09 -41.80
CA HIS A 17 -0.64 -17.50 -40.89
C HIS A 17 -0.64 -16.58 -39.66
N GLN A 18 -1.09 -17.09 -38.55
CA GLN A 18 -0.92 -16.44 -37.24
C GLN A 18 0.53 -16.63 -36.77
N THR A 19 1.32 -15.60 -36.86
CA THR A 19 2.58 -15.50 -36.13
C THR A 19 2.26 -15.41 -34.64
N PRO A 20 2.98 -16.09 -33.74
CA PRO A 20 2.68 -16.07 -32.30
C PRO A 20 3.01 -14.68 -31.74
N ARG A 21 1.99 -13.89 -31.41
CA ARG A 21 2.08 -12.64 -30.63
C ARG A 21 2.36 -12.98 -29.17
N ARG A 22 3.61 -13.33 -28.85
CA ARG A 22 4.05 -13.73 -27.50
C ARG A 22 4.19 -12.58 -26.48
N SER A 23 4.14 -11.33 -26.90
CA SER A 23 4.47 -10.18 -26.03
C SER A 23 3.28 -9.42 -25.43
N HIS A 24 2.03 -9.72 -25.86
CA HIS A 24 0.88 -8.87 -25.53
C HIS A 24 -0.08 -9.43 -24.47
N GLU A 25 0.09 -10.69 -24.04
CA GLU A 25 -0.74 -11.30 -23.01
C GLU A 25 -0.20 -11.13 -21.58
N LEU A 26 1.07 -10.72 -21.44
CA LEU A 26 1.76 -10.60 -20.16
C LEU A 26 1.08 -9.64 -19.16
N PRO A 27 0.64 -8.42 -19.53
CA PRO A 27 0.03 -7.48 -18.60
C PRO A 27 -1.30 -7.98 -18.03
N ARG A 28 -2.13 -8.56 -18.87
CA ARG A 28 -3.45 -9.07 -18.49
C ARG A 28 -3.36 -10.26 -17.56
N PHE A 29 -2.40 -11.13 -17.79
CA PHE A 29 -2.18 -12.32 -16.99
C PHE A 29 -1.62 -12.01 -15.59
N LEU A 30 -0.92 -10.91 -15.42
CA LEU A 30 -0.37 -10.51 -14.11
C LEU A 30 -1.42 -9.84 -13.21
N SER A 31 -2.36 -9.13 -13.80
CA SER A 31 -3.58 -8.69 -13.17
C SER A 31 -4.48 -9.90 -12.84
N GLU A 32 -4.68 -10.78 -13.80
CA GLU A 32 -5.40 -12.05 -13.64
C GLU A 32 -4.65 -13.04 -12.73
N SER A 33 -3.33 -13.04 -12.62
CA SER A 33 -2.63 -13.97 -11.70
C SER A 33 -2.75 -13.55 -10.23
N LEU A 34 -2.99 -12.29 -9.91
CA LEU A 34 -3.52 -11.87 -8.62
C LEU A 34 -5.01 -12.24 -8.46
N TRP A 35 -5.75 -12.33 -9.56
CA TRP A 35 -7.19 -12.67 -9.62
C TRP A 35 -7.44 -14.14 -9.94
N MET A 36 -6.73 -14.76 -10.90
CA MET A 36 -6.87 -16.19 -11.28
C MET A 36 -6.28 -17.18 -10.27
N ALA A 37 -5.35 -16.78 -9.42
CA ALA A 37 -5.02 -17.61 -8.26
C ALA A 37 -6.24 -17.85 -7.36
N SER A 38 -7.25 -16.98 -7.43
CA SER A 38 -8.55 -17.19 -6.77
C SER A 38 -9.58 -17.95 -7.67
N GLN A 39 -9.49 -17.81 -8.99
CA GLN A 39 -10.46 -18.44 -9.92
C GLN A 39 -10.09 -19.89 -10.30
N VAL A 40 -8.79 -20.21 -10.44
CA VAL A 40 -8.36 -21.59 -10.74
C VAL A 40 -8.72 -22.55 -9.60
N LEU A 41 -8.77 -22.09 -8.34
CA LEU A 41 -9.23 -22.91 -7.22
C LEU A 41 -10.76 -23.07 -7.16
N LEU A 42 -11.55 -22.22 -7.81
CA LEU A 42 -13.00 -22.38 -7.93
C LEU A 42 -13.39 -23.38 -9.04
N GLN A 43 -12.50 -23.64 -10.00
CA GLN A 43 -12.75 -24.59 -11.10
C GLN A 43 -12.30 -26.03 -10.80
N LEU A 44 -11.63 -26.30 -9.67
CA LEU A 44 -11.24 -27.65 -9.26
C LEU A 44 -12.29 -28.40 -8.46
N GLN A 45 -13.58 -27.97 -8.44
CA GLN A 45 -14.67 -28.83 -8.06
C GLN A 45 -15.15 -29.64 -9.27
N PRO A 46 -15.19 -30.99 -9.20
CA PRO A 46 -15.67 -31.83 -10.30
C PRO A 46 -17.18 -31.72 -10.40
N SER A 47 -17.67 -30.82 -11.23
CA SER A 47 -19.03 -30.88 -11.72
C SER A 47 -19.03 -31.17 -13.23
N ASN A 48 -19.45 -32.35 -13.58
CA ASN A 48 -19.84 -32.71 -14.95
C ASN A 48 -20.74 -31.62 -15.53
N GLN A 49 -20.23 -30.87 -16.49
CA GLN A 49 -20.94 -30.51 -17.72
C GLN A 49 -20.08 -29.59 -18.59
N SER A 50 -19.73 -30.15 -19.73
CA SER A 50 -19.16 -29.52 -20.89
C SER A 50 -20.04 -28.39 -21.41
N GLN A 51 -19.54 -27.14 -21.34
CA GLN A 51 -19.74 -26.17 -22.41
C GLN A 51 -18.69 -25.08 -22.26
N LEU A 52 -17.72 -25.17 -23.15
CA LEU A 52 -16.67 -24.16 -23.35
C LEU A 52 -17.31 -22.94 -24.02
N PHE A 53 -17.85 -22.01 -23.22
CA PHE A 53 -18.09 -20.66 -23.68
C PHE A 53 -16.79 -19.86 -23.46
N LEU A 54 -15.98 -19.75 -24.52
CA LEU A 54 -15.01 -18.66 -24.61
C LEU A 54 -15.83 -17.37 -24.71
N PRO A 55 -15.77 -16.46 -23.73
CA PRO A 55 -16.28 -15.12 -23.96
C PRO A 55 -15.38 -14.47 -25.02
N ASN A 56 -15.99 -13.95 -26.08
CA ASN A 56 -15.35 -13.03 -27.03
C ASN A 56 -14.84 -11.81 -26.22
N THR A 57 -13.60 -11.90 -25.74
CA THR A 57 -12.92 -10.79 -25.08
C THR A 57 -12.36 -9.91 -26.17
N THR A 58 -13.15 -8.90 -26.58
CA THR A 58 -12.60 -7.75 -27.31
C THR A 58 -11.54 -7.09 -26.44
N PHE A 59 -10.31 -7.18 -26.87
CA PHE A 59 -9.14 -6.59 -26.22
C PHE A 59 -9.31 -5.07 -26.20
N CYS A 60 -9.19 -4.44 -25.03
CA CYS A 60 -9.17 -2.99 -24.94
C CYS A 60 -7.75 -2.51 -25.35
N ASP A 61 -7.58 -2.16 -26.60
CA ASP A 61 -6.27 -1.86 -27.22
C ASP A 61 -5.49 -0.72 -26.53
N ASN A 62 -6.15 0.16 -25.80
CA ASN A 62 -5.52 1.34 -25.20
C ASN A 62 -4.78 1.08 -23.88
N ALA A 63 -5.04 -0.02 -23.19
CA ALA A 63 -4.38 -0.35 -21.93
C ALA A 63 -2.93 -0.83 -22.12
N LEU A 64 -2.61 -1.36 -23.29
CA LEU A 64 -1.31 -1.98 -23.58
C LEU A 64 -0.15 -0.98 -23.45
N GLU A 65 -0.32 0.22 -24.00
CA GLU A 65 0.69 1.28 -23.94
C GLU A 65 0.94 1.76 -22.50
N ALA A 66 -0.13 1.82 -21.68
CA ALA A 66 -0.03 2.22 -20.28
C ALA A 66 0.77 1.19 -19.45
N TRP A 67 0.57 -0.11 -19.70
CA TRP A 67 1.32 -1.17 -19.03
C TRP A 67 2.79 -1.18 -19.43
N ASP A 68 3.12 -0.99 -20.70
CA ASP A 68 4.50 -0.92 -21.17
C ASP A 68 5.25 0.27 -20.55
N LEU A 69 4.59 1.43 -20.47
CA LEU A 69 5.16 2.60 -19.80
C LEU A 69 5.39 2.34 -18.31
N LEU A 70 4.42 1.70 -17.66
CA LEU A 70 4.51 1.34 -16.24
C LEU A 70 5.71 0.44 -15.96
N TYR A 71 5.91 -0.64 -16.73
CA TYR A 71 7.04 -1.56 -16.58
C TYR A 71 8.40 -0.90 -16.76
N ARG A 72 8.49 0.10 -17.64
CA ARG A 72 9.74 0.84 -17.86
C ARG A 72 10.05 1.83 -16.73
N LEU A 73 9.05 2.54 -16.24
CA LEU A 73 9.26 3.62 -15.27
C LEU A 73 9.26 3.12 -13.81
N LEU A 74 8.47 2.10 -13.52
CA LEU A 74 8.22 1.65 -12.16
C LEU A 74 9.47 1.14 -11.42
N PRO A 75 10.39 0.36 -12.03
CA PRO A 75 11.62 -0.06 -11.35
C PRO A 75 12.48 1.13 -10.92
N ALA A 76 12.64 2.14 -11.77
CA ALA A 76 13.39 3.35 -11.44
C ALA A 76 12.72 4.14 -10.31
N PHE A 77 11.39 4.25 -10.32
CA PHE A 77 10.61 4.87 -9.25
C PHE A 77 10.79 4.12 -7.91
N ILE A 78 10.68 2.79 -7.91
CA ILE A 78 10.87 1.97 -6.69
C ILE A 78 12.30 2.14 -6.14
N ILE A 79 13.33 2.13 -6.98
CA ILE A 79 14.71 2.33 -6.56
C ILE A 79 14.93 3.74 -5.99
N THR A 80 14.28 4.76 -6.58
CA THR A 80 14.32 6.13 -6.05
C THR A 80 13.72 6.20 -4.65
N ILE A 81 12.56 5.57 -4.42
CA ILE A 81 11.94 5.44 -3.10
C ILE A 81 12.88 4.70 -2.14
N CYS A 82 13.49 3.60 -2.57
CA CYS A 82 14.44 2.85 -1.76
C CYS A 82 15.60 3.73 -1.31
N PHE A 83 16.23 4.47 -2.21
CA PHE A 83 17.37 5.34 -1.90
C PHE A 83 17.01 6.44 -0.90
N PHE A 84 15.98 7.24 -1.18
CA PHE A 84 15.57 8.33 -0.29
C PHE A 84 14.96 7.83 1.02
N GLY A 85 14.21 6.72 0.97
CA GLY A 85 13.66 6.08 2.16
C GLY A 85 14.74 5.53 3.07
N LEU A 86 15.76 4.85 2.52
CA LEU A 86 16.90 4.36 3.28
C LEU A 86 17.66 5.52 3.93
N LEU A 87 18.08 6.50 3.14
CA LEU A 87 18.83 7.66 3.61
C LEU A 87 18.08 8.43 4.69
N GLY A 88 16.81 8.74 4.45
CA GLY A 88 15.98 9.53 5.37
C GLY A 88 15.70 8.81 6.68
N ASN A 89 15.32 7.53 6.64
CA ASN A 89 14.97 6.78 7.86
C ASN A 89 16.21 6.41 8.68
N VAL A 90 17.35 6.11 8.05
CA VAL A 90 18.64 5.95 8.76
C VAL A 90 19.02 7.26 9.46
N LEU A 91 18.89 8.40 8.78
CA LEU A 91 19.17 9.72 9.38
C LEU A 91 18.25 9.97 10.61
N VAL A 92 16.96 9.69 10.50
CA VAL A 92 16.00 9.84 11.61
C VAL A 92 16.39 8.97 12.79
N LEU A 93 16.68 7.68 12.56
CA LEU A 93 17.10 6.77 13.62
C LEU A 93 18.42 7.21 14.26
N SER A 94 19.40 7.64 13.47
CA SER A 94 20.68 8.15 13.96
C SER A 94 20.48 9.34 14.89
N ILE A 95 19.67 10.32 14.51
CA ILE A 95 19.39 11.53 15.30
C ILE A 95 18.66 11.20 16.62
N PHE A 96 17.83 10.18 16.65
CA PHE A 96 17.10 9.80 17.86
C PHE A 96 17.90 8.86 18.76
N LEU A 97 18.69 7.93 18.22
CA LEU A 97 19.32 6.85 18.97
C LEU A 97 20.77 7.13 19.37
N LEU A 98 21.55 7.89 18.58
CA LEU A 98 22.95 8.19 18.89
C LEU A 98 23.14 9.05 20.15
N PRO A 99 22.32 10.10 20.40
CA PRO A 99 22.48 10.88 21.64
C PRO A 99 22.18 10.04 22.89
N ARG A 100 23.05 10.07 23.88
CA ARG A 100 22.89 9.32 25.17
C ARG A 100 21.71 9.78 26.04
N ARG A 101 20.84 10.65 25.54
CA ARG A 101 19.67 11.15 26.26
C ARG A 101 18.45 10.23 26.08
N ARG A 102 17.59 10.24 27.07
CA ARG A 102 16.36 9.46 27.02
C ARG A 102 15.36 10.09 26.04
N LEU A 103 14.80 9.28 25.12
CA LEU A 103 13.77 9.69 24.17
C LEU A 103 12.51 10.20 24.87
N THR A 104 11.86 11.20 24.30
CA THR A 104 10.51 11.62 24.65
C THR A 104 9.49 10.61 24.09
N VAL A 105 8.23 10.65 24.56
CA VAL A 105 7.16 9.77 24.06
C VAL A 105 6.96 9.91 22.55
N ALA A 106 6.96 11.13 22.03
CA ALA A 106 6.85 11.36 20.59
C ALA A 106 8.00 10.77 19.79
N GLU A 107 9.22 10.93 20.28
CA GLU A 107 10.42 10.39 19.64
C GLU A 107 10.43 8.86 19.63
N ILE A 108 9.85 8.20 20.64
CA ILE A 108 9.68 6.75 20.64
C ILE A 108 8.78 6.32 19.47
N TYR A 109 7.64 6.96 19.26
CA TYR A 109 6.76 6.64 18.15
C TYR A 109 7.40 6.94 16.79
N LEU A 110 8.04 8.11 16.65
CA LEU A 110 8.70 8.51 15.40
C LEU A 110 9.89 7.60 15.05
N ALA A 111 10.67 7.16 16.05
CA ALA A 111 11.75 6.19 15.85
C ALA A 111 11.21 4.81 15.41
N ASN A 112 10.09 4.35 15.98
CA ASN A 112 9.45 3.11 15.55
C ASN A 112 8.87 3.21 14.14
N LEU A 113 8.32 4.37 13.76
CA LEU A 113 7.85 4.61 12.40
C LEU A 113 9.01 4.55 11.41
N ALA A 114 10.13 5.24 11.71
CA ALA A 114 11.33 5.18 10.88
C ALA A 114 11.94 3.77 10.82
N ALA A 115 11.89 3.00 11.90
CA ALA A 115 12.35 1.60 11.92
C ALA A 115 11.46 0.70 11.03
N SER A 116 10.14 0.86 11.09
CA SER A 116 9.21 0.13 10.23
C SER A 116 9.42 0.47 8.76
N ASP A 117 9.56 1.76 8.44
CA ASP A 117 9.84 2.23 7.08
C ASP A 117 11.19 1.73 6.57
N LEU A 118 12.22 1.66 7.43
CA LEU A 118 13.53 1.12 7.08
C LEU A 118 13.45 -0.37 6.71
N VAL A 119 12.77 -1.17 7.51
CA VAL A 119 12.57 -2.60 7.22
C VAL A 119 11.81 -2.80 5.90
N PHE A 120 10.82 -1.95 5.62
CA PHE A 120 10.08 -1.96 4.37
C PHE A 120 10.96 -1.62 3.16
N VAL A 121 11.73 -0.52 3.20
CA VAL A 121 12.54 -0.08 2.04
C VAL A 121 13.66 -1.06 1.70
N LEU A 122 14.14 -1.86 2.67
CA LEU A 122 15.08 -2.95 2.41
C LEU A 122 14.49 -4.08 1.54
N GLY A 123 13.16 -4.22 1.49
CA GLY A 123 12.46 -5.14 0.60
C GLY A 123 12.26 -4.62 -0.82
N LEU A 124 12.33 -3.32 -1.04
CA LEU A 124 12.01 -2.70 -2.33
C LEU A 124 12.95 -3.08 -3.50
N PRO A 125 14.26 -3.30 -3.33
CA PRO A 125 15.11 -3.76 -4.44
C PRO A 125 14.65 -5.09 -5.04
N PHE A 126 14.12 -6.01 -4.23
CA PHE A 126 13.56 -7.28 -4.73
C PHE A 126 12.31 -7.03 -5.58
N TRP A 127 11.47 -6.08 -5.18
CA TRP A 127 10.30 -5.67 -5.96
C TRP A 127 10.68 -4.94 -7.25
N ALA A 128 11.65 -4.03 -7.22
CA ALA A 128 12.15 -3.39 -8.42
C ALA A 128 12.65 -4.41 -9.45
N LYS A 129 13.43 -5.40 -8.99
CA LYS A 129 13.91 -6.49 -9.86
C LYS A 129 12.78 -7.39 -10.35
N ASN A 130 11.77 -7.67 -9.51
CA ASN A 130 10.58 -8.43 -9.90
C ASN A 130 9.83 -7.75 -11.05
N VAL A 131 9.57 -6.44 -10.93
CA VAL A 131 8.92 -5.65 -12.00
C VAL A 131 9.80 -5.58 -13.26
N TRP A 132 11.10 -5.35 -13.11
CA TRP A 132 12.07 -5.36 -14.22
C TRP A 132 12.05 -6.68 -14.99
N ASN A 133 11.90 -7.80 -14.28
CA ASN A 133 11.81 -9.14 -14.86
C ASN A 133 10.37 -9.51 -15.28
N GLN A 134 9.48 -8.55 -15.46
CA GLN A 134 8.07 -8.80 -15.83
C GLN A 134 7.41 -9.81 -14.88
N PHE A 135 7.60 -9.60 -13.57
CA PHE A 135 7.10 -10.42 -12.46
C PHE A 135 7.64 -11.85 -12.37
N ASN A 136 8.64 -12.19 -13.15
CA ASN A 136 9.39 -13.42 -12.92
C ASN A 136 10.27 -13.27 -11.66
N TRP A 137 9.95 -14.04 -10.61
CA TRP A 137 10.57 -13.97 -9.29
C TRP A 137 11.75 -14.93 -9.15
N PRO A 138 13.00 -14.47 -9.23
CA PRO A 138 14.17 -15.37 -9.21
C PRO A 138 14.69 -15.68 -7.80
N PHE A 139 14.07 -15.12 -6.72
CA PHE A 139 14.65 -15.10 -5.38
C PHE A 139 14.18 -16.25 -4.48
N GLY A 140 13.38 -17.20 -5.01
CA GLY A 140 12.87 -18.36 -4.27
C GLY A 140 11.71 -18.04 -3.31
N GLY A 141 11.13 -19.10 -2.73
CA GLY A 141 9.90 -19.01 -1.94
C GLY A 141 10.05 -18.27 -0.61
N LEU A 142 11.21 -18.38 0.06
CA LEU A 142 11.43 -17.70 1.34
C LEU A 142 11.39 -16.18 1.19
N LEU A 143 12.15 -15.62 0.24
CA LEU A 143 12.13 -14.16 0.00
C LEU A 143 10.79 -13.68 -0.55
N CYS A 144 10.07 -14.50 -1.34
CA CYS A 144 8.69 -14.20 -1.74
C CYS A 144 7.79 -13.97 -0.52
N ARG A 145 7.84 -14.83 0.48
CA ARG A 145 7.06 -14.74 1.72
C ARG A 145 7.48 -13.55 2.58
N VAL A 146 8.79 -13.46 2.87
CA VAL A 146 9.34 -12.45 3.79
C VAL A 146 9.15 -11.04 3.24
N VAL A 147 9.53 -10.79 2.00
CA VAL A 147 9.42 -9.43 1.41
C VAL A 147 7.98 -8.95 1.38
N ASN A 148 7.06 -9.78 0.90
CA ASN A 148 5.64 -9.40 0.84
C ASN A 148 4.97 -9.31 2.22
N GLY A 149 5.34 -10.20 3.15
CA GLY A 149 4.87 -10.14 4.53
C GLY A 149 5.33 -8.87 5.24
N VAL A 150 6.59 -8.47 5.06
CA VAL A 150 7.15 -7.22 5.60
C VAL A 150 6.44 -5.99 5.02
N ILE A 151 6.17 -5.97 3.71
CA ILE A 151 5.42 -4.87 3.07
C ILE A 151 4.04 -4.73 3.71
N LYS A 152 3.31 -5.83 3.89
CA LYS A 152 2.01 -5.82 4.54
C LYS A 152 2.11 -5.43 6.02
N ALA A 153 3.13 -5.90 6.75
CA ALA A 153 3.35 -5.53 8.14
C ALA A 153 3.62 -4.02 8.29
N ASN A 154 4.45 -3.44 7.42
CA ASN A 154 4.71 -2.00 7.43
C ASN A 154 3.43 -1.18 7.24
N LEU A 155 2.52 -1.57 6.34
CA LEU A 155 1.22 -0.91 6.17
C LEU A 155 0.48 -0.76 7.50
N PHE A 156 0.29 -1.87 8.24
CA PHE A 156 -0.43 -1.84 9.52
C PHE A 156 0.34 -1.13 10.62
N ILE A 157 1.65 -1.40 10.75
CA ILE A 157 2.50 -0.79 11.78
C ILE A 157 2.53 0.74 11.59
N SER A 158 2.74 1.22 10.38
CA SER A 158 2.86 2.65 10.10
C SER A 158 1.55 3.39 10.39
N ILE A 159 0.40 2.87 9.95
CA ILE A 159 -0.88 3.53 10.24
C ILE A 159 -1.22 3.52 11.73
N PHE A 160 -0.97 2.41 12.44
CA PHE A 160 -1.24 2.34 13.87
C PHE A 160 -0.31 3.24 14.68
N LEU A 161 0.95 3.43 14.23
CA LEU A 161 1.86 4.41 14.83
C LEU A 161 1.37 5.85 14.59
N VAL A 162 0.85 6.18 13.41
CA VAL A 162 0.24 7.51 13.14
C VAL A 162 -0.98 7.74 14.03
N VAL A 163 -1.84 6.72 14.23
CA VAL A 163 -2.95 6.78 15.20
C VAL A 163 -2.44 7.01 16.62
N ALA A 164 -1.41 6.28 17.06
CA ALA A 164 -0.81 6.43 18.39
C ALA A 164 -0.18 7.81 18.60
N ILE A 165 0.47 8.38 17.59
CA ILE A 165 0.99 9.75 17.60
C ILE A 165 -0.17 10.76 17.75
N SER A 166 -1.23 10.61 16.97
CA SER A 166 -2.42 11.47 17.07
C SER A 166 -3.08 11.39 18.46
N GLN A 167 -3.22 10.18 19.01
CA GLN A 167 -3.73 9.95 20.36
C GLN A 167 -2.85 10.58 21.44
N ASP A 168 -1.50 10.42 21.35
CA ASP A 168 -0.57 11.03 22.32
C ASP A 168 -0.71 12.56 22.32
N ARG A 169 -0.84 13.17 21.14
CA ARG A 169 -1.03 14.61 21.02
C ARG A 169 -2.40 15.08 21.52
N TYR A 170 -3.45 14.34 21.21
CA TYR A 170 -4.76 14.59 21.74
C TYR A 170 -4.74 14.64 23.28
N ARG A 171 -4.17 13.60 23.92
CA ARG A 171 -4.03 13.58 25.39
C ARG A 171 -3.19 14.74 25.92
N ALA A 172 -2.10 15.07 25.25
CA ALA A 172 -1.19 16.13 25.68
C ALA A 172 -1.78 17.54 25.57
N LEU A 173 -2.62 17.78 24.55
CA LEU A 173 -3.15 19.12 24.24
C LEU A 173 -4.56 19.33 24.83
N VAL A 174 -5.42 18.33 24.80
CA VAL A 174 -6.80 18.46 25.28
C VAL A 174 -6.88 18.22 26.80
N TYR A 175 -6.10 17.27 27.34
CA TYR A 175 -6.11 16.90 28.77
C TYR A 175 -4.72 17.03 29.42
N PRO A 176 -4.10 18.22 29.49
CA PRO A 176 -2.71 18.38 29.94
C PRO A 176 -2.45 17.94 31.37
N MET A 177 -3.41 18.14 32.29
CA MET A 177 -3.27 17.75 33.69
C MET A 177 -3.28 16.24 33.90
N VAL A 178 -4.19 15.55 33.22
CA VAL A 178 -4.32 14.08 33.28
C VAL A 178 -3.14 13.44 32.53
N SER A 179 -2.74 14.03 31.41
CA SER A 179 -1.64 13.55 30.56
C SER A 179 -0.31 13.46 31.30
N ARG A 180 0.02 14.42 32.17
CA ARG A 180 1.26 14.40 32.97
C ARG A 180 1.39 13.13 33.81
N ARG A 181 0.30 12.58 34.35
CA ARG A 181 0.28 11.37 35.16
C ARG A 181 0.41 10.09 34.32
N TRP A 182 -0.21 10.03 33.15
CA TRP A 182 -0.35 8.83 32.31
C TRP A 182 0.66 8.75 31.16
N ARG A 183 1.29 9.86 30.77
CA ARG A 183 2.25 9.92 29.64
C ARG A 183 3.62 9.39 30.04
N ARG A 184 3.71 8.06 30.25
CA ARG A 184 4.96 7.39 30.64
C ARG A 184 5.62 6.77 29.43
N ARG A 185 6.97 6.88 29.33
CA ARG A 185 7.76 6.25 28.26
C ARG A 185 7.51 4.75 28.16
N ARG A 186 7.40 4.05 29.30
CA ARG A 186 7.09 2.61 29.34
C ARG A 186 5.77 2.28 28.63
N GLN A 187 4.76 3.13 28.76
CA GLN A 187 3.48 2.93 28.04
C GLN A 187 3.65 3.12 26.52
N ALA A 188 4.41 4.15 26.09
CA ALA A 188 4.69 4.34 24.66
C ALA A 188 5.46 3.14 24.08
N GLN A 189 6.46 2.62 24.81
CA GLN A 189 7.20 1.42 24.40
C GLN A 189 6.27 0.20 24.33
N ALA A 190 5.44 -0.03 25.34
CA ALA A 190 4.45 -1.13 25.33
C ALA A 190 3.44 -0.98 24.18
N THR A 191 2.98 0.23 23.87
CA THR A 191 2.11 0.50 22.72
C THR A 191 2.84 0.18 21.41
N CYS A 192 4.11 0.58 21.24
CA CYS A 192 4.88 0.21 20.06
C CYS A 192 5.04 -1.31 19.93
N MET A 193 5.40 -1.99 21.02
CA MET A 193 5.50 -3.46 21.02
C MET A 193 4.18 -4.11 20.60
N LEU A 194 3.06 -3.66 21.14
CA LEU A 194 1.73 -4.15 20.77
C LEU A 194 1.44 -3.90 19.29
N ILE A 195 1.77 -2.73 18.77
CA ILE A 195 1.59 -2.38 17.34
C ILE A 195 2.42 -3.31 16.45
N TRP A 196 3.68 -3.59 16.79
CA TRP A 196 4.53 -4.52 16.06
C TRP A 196 3.96 -5.95 16.07
N VAL A 197 3.48 -6.41 17.23
CA VAL A 197 2.85 -7.74 17.35
C VAL A 197 1.55 -7.81 16.53
N VAL A 198 0.67 -6.83 16.65
CA VAL A 198 -0.60 -6.80 15.90
C VAL A 198 -0.35 -6.69 14.40
N GLY A 199 0.56 -5.82 13.96
CA GLY A 199 0.92 -5.68 12.54
C GLY A 199 1.53 -6.98 11.98
N GLY A 200 2.36 -7.68 12.77
CA GLY A 200 2.89 -9.00 12.41
C GLY A 200 1.80 -10.06 12.28
N LEU A 201 0.86 -10.12 13.24
CA LEU A 201 -0.26 -11.07 13.20
C LEU A 201 -1.19 -10.83 12.00
N LEU A 202 -1.54 -9.57 11.69
CA LEU A 202 -2.34 -9.23 10.52
C LEU A 202 -1.61 -9.55 9.21
N SER A 203 -0.29 -9.62 9.22
CA SER A 203 0.52 -9.97 8.04
C SER A 203 0.75 -11.47 7.90
N THR A 204 0.47 -12.26 8.94
CA THR A 204 0.72 -13.71 8.97
C THR A 204 0.12 -14.45 7.79
N PRO A 205 -1.13 -14.19 7.33
CA PRO A 205 -1.67 -14.85 6.14
C PRO A 205 -0.80 -14.63 4.90
N THR A 206 -0.22 -13.44 4.73
CA THR A 206 0.69 -13.15 3.61
C THR A 206 2.00 -13.94 3.71
N PHE A 207 2.59 -14.05 4.91
CA PHE A 207 3.78 -14.90 5.12
C PHE A 207 3.52 -16.38 4.84
N LEU A 208 2.35 -16.88 5.16
CA LEU A 208 2.03 -18.30 5.03
C LEU A 208 1.56 -18.68 3.62
N LEU A 209 0.74 -17.84 2.98
CA LEU A 209 0.03 -18.15 1.75
C LEU A 209 0.75 -17.67 0.48
N ARG A 210 1.85 -16.87 0.60
CA ARG A 210 2.68 -16.51 -0.56
C ARG A 210 3.57 -17.69 -0.95
N SER A 211 3.61 -17.95 -2.26
CA SER A 211 4.47 -18.99 -2.84
C SER A 211 4.93 -18.62 -4.25
N VAL A 212 6.02 -19.23 -4.69
CA VAL A 212 6.49 -19.11 -6.07
C VAL A 212 5.90 -20.26 -6.86
N ASN A 213 5.11 -19.93 -7.89
CA ASN A 213 4.49 -20.91 -8.76
C ASN A 213 4.84 -20.64 -10.23
N ALA A 214 5.15 -21.73 -10.93
CA ALA A 214 5.35 -21.65 -12.36
C ALA A 214 4.00 -21.42 -13.08
N ILE A 215 4.01 -20.50 -14.02
CA ILE A 215 2.86 -20.20 -14.88
C ILE A 215 3.25 -20.65 -16.29
N PRO A 216 2.81 -21.86 -16.72
CA PRO A 216 3.28 -22.51 -17.94
C PRO A 216 3.06 -21.67 -19.20
N ASP A 217 1.90 -21.01 -19.29
CA ASP A 217 1.48 -20.23 -20.48
C ASP A 217 2.42 -19.04 -20.74
N LEU A 218 3.07 -18.52 -19.70
CA LEU A 218 3.99 -17.37 -19.78
C LEU A 218 5.46 -17.74 -19.60
N ASN A 219 5.73 -18.99 -19.24
CA ASN A 219 7.09 -19.47 -18.93
C ASN A 219 7.79 -18.60 -17.84
N VAL A 220 7.03 -18.16 -16.82
CA VAL A 220 7.52 -17.39 -15.69
C VAL A 220 7.22 -18.09 -14.37
N SER A 221 8.05 -17.84 -13.37
CA SER A 221 7.82 -18.26 -11.98
C SER A 221 7.42 -17.02 -11.17
N ALA A 222 6.13 -16.86 -10.86
CA ALA A 222 5.62 -15.68 -10.17
C ALA A 222 5.46 -15.91 -8.66
N CYS A 223 5.76 -14.85 -7.88
CA CYS A 223 5.48 -14.82 -6.44
C CYS A 223 4.02 -14.41 -6.22
N ILE A 224 3.13 -15.36 -6.03
CA ILE A 224 1.68 -15.15 -5.94
C ILE A 224 1.13 -15.50 -4.56
N LEU A 225 -0.05 -14.95 -4.23
CA LEU A 225 -0.78 -15.23 -3.00
C LEU A 225 -1.89 -16.24 -3.32
N LEU A 226 -1.77 -17.45 -2.78
CA LEU A 226 -2.73 -18.53 -3.01
C LEU A 226 -3.66 -18.65 -1.80
N PHE A 227 -4.94 -18.45 -2.01
CA PHE A 227 -5.94 -18.62 -0.97
C PHE A 227 -6.55 -20.02 -1.01
N PRO A 228 -6.72 -20.69 0.17
CA PRO A 228 -7.35 -22.01 0.24
C PRO A 228 -8.82 -22.00 -0.22
N HIS A 229 -9.54 -20.89 -0.02
CA HIS A 229 -10.95 -20.71 -0.35
C HIS A 229 -11.25 -19.28 -0.75
N GLY A 230 -12.26 -19.05 -1.59
CA GLY A 230 -12.69 -17.71 -2.02
C GLY A 230 -13.03 -16.75 -0.87
N ALA A 231 -13.51 -17.25 0.27
CA ALA A 231 -13.77 -16.44 1.46
C ALA A 231 -12.54 -15.72 1.99
N TRP A 232 -11.33 -16.27 1.82
CA TRP A 232 -10.07 -15.61 2.23
C TRP A 232 -9.79 -14.35 1.42
N HIS A 233 -10.19 -14.33 0.16
CA HIS A 233 -10.06 -13.16 -0.68
C HIS A 233 -10.88 -11.99 -0.15
N PHE A 234 -12.17 -12.23 0.17
CA PHE A 234 -13.04 -11.23 0.79
C PHE A 234 -12.53 -10.81 2.16
N ALA A 235 -12.10 -11.76 2.99
CA ALA A 235 -11.53 -11.44 4.31
C ALA A 235 -10.30 -10.51 4.20
N ARG A 236 -9.43 -10.72 3.20
CA ARG A 236 -8.28 -9.85 2.92
C ARG A 236 -8.71 -8.44 2.53
N ILE A 237 -9.69 -8.29 1.65
CA ILE A 237 -10.19 -6.99 1.22
C ILE A 237 -10.81 -6.24 2.41
N VAL A 238 -11.62 -6.93 3.21
CA VAL A 238 -12.24 -6.35 4.42
C VAL A 238 -11.16 -5.97 5.44
N GLU A 239 -10.22 -6.86 5.73
CA GLU A 239 -9.08 -6.59 6.61
C GLU A 239 -8.33 -5.33 6.18
N LEU A 240 -7.96 -5.26 4.90
CA LEU A 240 -7.19 -4.16 4.35
C LEU A 240 -7.95 -2.82 4.42
N ASN A 241 -9.20 -2.79 3.97
CA ASN A 241 -9.97 -1.56 3.91
C ASN A 241 -10.50 -1.13 5.29
N VAL A 242 -10.94 -2.07 6.13
CA VAL A 242 -11.50 -1.74 7.45
C VAL A 242 -10.39 -1.49 8.47
N LEU A 243 -9.47 -2.46 8.66
CA LEU A 243 -8.42 -2.35 9.69
C LEU A 243 -7.22 -1.53 9.22
N GLY A 244 -6.90 -1.56 7.93
CA GLY A 244 -5.79 -0.81 7.35
C GLY A 244 -6.14 0.65 7.01
N PHE A 245 -7.42 1.02 6.91
CA PHE A 245 -7.79 2.36 6.48
C PHE A 245 -8.96 2.97 7.26
N LEU A 246 -10.18 2.43 7.17
CA LEU A 246 -11.39 3.10 7.69
C LEU A 246 -11.36 3.33 9.19
N LEU A 247 -11.04 2.31 9.99
CA LEU A 247 -10.95 2.46 11.46
C LEU A 247 -9.81 3.39 11.89
N PRO A 248 -8.57 3.25 11.38
CA PRO A 248 -7.51 4.21 11.64
C PRO A 248 -7.87 5.62 11.22
N LEU A 249 -8.47 5.82 10.04
CA LEU A 249 -8.90 7.12 9.54
C LEU A 249 -9.93 7.77 10.48
N ALA A 250 -10.94 7.02 10.91
CA ALA A 250 -11.94 7.51 11.85
C ALA A 250 -11.29 7.95 13.19
N ALA A 251 -10.36 7.15 13.72
CA ALA A 251 -9.61 7.50 14.93
C ALA A 251 -8.74 8.76 14.73
N ILE A 252 -8.06 8.87 13.61
CA ILE A 252 -7.24 10.04 13.27
C ILE A 252 -8.10 11.29 13.13
N ILE A 253 -9.23 11.23 12.44
CA ILE A 253 -10.18 12.34 12.31
C ILE A 253 -10.68 12.77 13.68
N PHE A 254 -11.10 11.82 14.52
CA PHE A 254 -11.56 12.11 15.86
C PHE A 254 -10.52 12.85 16.70
N PHE A 255 -9.29 12.33 16.79
CA PHE A 255 -8.24 12.97 17.60
C PHE A 255 -7.87 14.34 17.06
N ASN A 256 -7.69 14.50 15.75
CA ASN A 256 -7.27 15.77 15.17
C ASN A 256 -8.38 16.84 15.21
N TYR A 257 -9.64 16.46 15.05
CA TYR A 257 -10.78 17.36 15.22
C TYR A 257 -10.78 17.98 16.64
N HIS A 258 -10.66 17.14 17.67
CA HIS A 258 -10.63 17.62 19.06
C HIS A 258 -9.38 18.45 19.40
N ILE A 259 -8.22 18.12 18.80
CA ILE A 259 -7.00 18.95 18.93
C ILE A 259 -7.27 20.34 18.33
N LEU A 260 -7.79 20.42 17.11
CA LEU A 260 -8.08 21.69 16.45
C LEU A 260 -9.14 22.52 17.21
N ALA A 261 -10.21 21.90 17.67
CA ALA A 261 -11.23 22.55 18.46
C ALA A 261 -10.66 23.14 19.77
N SER A 262 -9.82 22.37 20.48
CA SER A 262 -9.15 22.86 21.70
C SER A 262 -8.18 24.01 21.44
N LEU A 263 -7.49 24.01 20.31
CA LEU A 263 -6.56 25.09 19.93
C LEU A 263 -7.31 26.37 19.58
N ARG A 264 -8.41 26.29 18.81
CA ARG A 264 -9.27 27.44 18.48
C ARG A 264 -9.84 28.10 19.73
N GLY A 265 -10.39 27.33 20.67
CA GLY A 265 -10.90 27.87 21.91
C GLY A 265 -9.84 28.57 22.77
N ARG A 266 -8.57 28.10 22.73
CA ARG A 266 -7.45 28.76 23.40
C ARG A 266 -7.00 30.04 22.68
N GLU A 267 -7.05 30.11 21.38
CA GLU A 267 -6.73 31.32 20.60
C GLU A 267 -7.77 32.41 20.85
N GLU A 268 -9.05 32.08 20.92
CA GLU A 268 -10.12 33.01 21.29
C GLU A 268 -9.92 33.55 22.72
N ALA A 269 -9.62 32.68 23.68
CA ALA A 269 -9.33 33.09 25.06
C ALA A 269 -8.01 33.84 25.22
N SER A 270 -7.03 33.68 24.31
CA SER A 270 -5.76 34.35 24.33
C SER A 270 -5.77 35.70 23.59
N ARG A 271 -6.70 35.94 22.68
CA ARG A 271 -6.93 37.27 22.09
C ARG A 271 -7.35 38.30 23.12
N THR A 272 -7.92 37.84 24.23
CA THR A 272 -8.30 38.69 25.39
C THR A 272 -7.15 38.89 26.39
N ARG A 273 -6.02 38.14 26.28
CA ARG A 273 -4.82 38.27 27.12
C ARG A 273 -3.60 38.30 26.21
N CYS A 274 -2.80 39.37 26.26
CA CYS A 274 -1.56 39.55 25.49
C CYS A 274 -0.56 38.40 25.67
N GLY A 275 -0.72 37.31 24.95
CA GLY A 275 0.16 36.16 24.99
C GLY A 275 0.04 35.34 23.70
N GLY A 276 1.07 35.41 22.84
CA GLY A 276 1.06 34.79 21.53
C GLY A 276 0.95 33.25 21.53
N PRO A 277 0.48 32.65 20.42
CA PRO A 277 0.16 31.21 20.33
C PRO A 277 1.40 30.32 20.39
N LYS A 278 1.61 29.58 21.46
CA LYS A 278 2.75 28.64 21.63
C LYS A 278 2.47 27.19 21.20
N GLY A 279 1.27 26.87 20.70
CA GLY A 279 0.84 25.47 20.43
C GLY A 279 1.04 24.97 19.00
N SER A 280 1.31 25.84 18.03
CA SER A 280 1.07 25.59 16.61
C SER A 280 1.99 24.57 15.89
N LYS A 281 3.30 24.52 16.19
CA LYS A 281 4.27 23.82 15.32
C LYS A 281 4.23 22.29 15.38
N THR A 282 3.97 21.73 16.56
CA THR A 282 3.86 20.25 16.71
C THR A 282 2.55 19.73 16.12
N THR A 283 1.48 20.52 16.20
CA THR A 283 0.19 20.18 15.58
C THR A 283 0.32 20.16 14.07
N VAL A 284 1.02 21.14 13.48
CA VAL A 284 1.31 21.17 12.04
C VAL A 284 2.06 19.92 11.59
N LEU A 285 3.08 19.47 12.36
CA LEU A 285 3.81 18.25 12.05
C LEU A 285 2.88 17.03 11.93
N ILE A 286 1.95 16.87 12.87
CA ILE A 286 1.03 15.72 12.88
C ILE A 286 0.02 15.83 11.74
N LEU A 287 -0.53 17.03 11.50
CA LEU A 287 -1.44 17.24 10.38
C LEU A 287 -0.76 16.95 9.04
N MET A 288 0.52 17.29 8.90
CA MET A 288 1.29 16.96 7.69
C MET A 288 1.54 15.44 7.55
N LEU A 289 1.84 14.74 8.65
CA LEU A 289 1.96 13.26 8.64
C LEU A 289 0.64 12.58 8.25
N VAL A 290 -0.47 13.07 8.80
CA VAL A 290 -1.81 12.58 8.46
C VAL A 290 -2.15 12.87 7.01
N ALA A 291 -1.89 14.09 6.54
CA ALA A 291 -2.12 14.47 5.15
C ALA A 291 -1.28 13.62 4.19
N ALA A 292 0.00 13.41 4.48
CA ALA A 292 0.88 12.55 3.69
C ALA A 292 0.36 11.11 3.64
N PHE A 293 -0.06 10.56 4.78
CA PHE A 293 -0.68 9.24 4.84
C PHE A 293 -1.93 9.17 3.95
N LEU A 294 -2.85 10.13 4.07
CA LEU A 294 -4.09 10.13 3.29
C LEU A 294 -3.82 10.27 1.80
N VAL A 295 -2.95 11.18 1.40
CA VAL A 295 -2.60 11.38 -0.02
C VAL A 295 -1.99 10.12 -0.62
N CYS A 296 -1.13 9.42 0.12
CA CYS A 296 -0.47 8.22 -0.38
C CYS A 296 -1.38 6.99 -0.39
N TRP A 297 -2.23 6.80 0.62
CA TRP A 297 -2.98 5.56 0.81
C TRP A 297 -4.44 5.61 0.36
N ALA A 298 -5.12 6.77 0.40
CA ALA A 298 -6.53 6.85 -0.01
C ALA A 298 -6.77 6.41 -1.47
N PRO A 299 -5.91 6.77 -2.46
CA PRO A 299 -6.09 6.28 -3.82
C PRO A 299 -6.02 4.75 -3.91
N TYR A 300 -5.07 4.10 -3.20
CA TYR A 300 -4.96 2.65 -3.17
C TYR A 300 -6.21 1.98 -2.59
N HIS A 301 -6.73 2.48 -1.47
CA HIS A 301 -7.94 1.93 -0.86
C HIS A 301 -9.20 2.18 -1.70
N PHE A 302 -9.24 3.28 -2.45
CA PHE A 302 -10.31 3.52 -3.42
C PHE A 302 -10.30 2.45 -4.52
N PHE A 303 -9.15 2.18 -5.14
CA PHE A 303 -9.05 1.13 -6.16
C PHE A 303 -9.24 -0.28 -5.59
N ALA A 304 -8.79 -0.56 -4.37
CA ALA A 304 -9.07 -1.82 -3.69
C ALA A 304 -10.57 -2.02 -3.40
N PHE A 305 -11.31 -0.95 -3.19
CA PHE A 305 -12.77 -1.00 -3.09
C PHE A 305 -13.43 -1.21 -4.46
N LEU A 306 -12.94 -0.58 -5.52
CA LEU A 306 -13.40 -0.86 -6.88
C LEU A 306 -13.15 -2.32 -7.27
N GLU A 307 -11.98 -2.87 -6.96
CA GLU A 307 -11.67 -4.30 -7.15
C GLU A 307 -12.74 -5.19 -6.48
N PHE A 308 -13.12 -4.86 -5.25
CA PHE A 308 -14.20 -5.56 -4.56
C PHE A 308 -15.53 -5.48 -5.33
N LEU A 309 -15.91 -4.30 -5.85
CA LEU A 309 -17.16 -4.14 -6.63
C LEU A 309 -17.14 -4.94 -7.95
N VAL A 310 -15.99 -5.01 -8.61
CA VAL A 310 -15.80 -5.86 -9.80
C VAL A 310 -15.99 -7.35 -9.45
N GLN A 311 -15.38 -7.79 -8.35
CA GLN A 311 -15.44 -9.19 -7.91
C GLN A 311 -16.85 -9.64 -7.50
N VAL A 312 -17.60 -8.78 -6.81
CA VAL A 312 -19.03 -9.08 -6.48
C VAL A 312 -19.96 -8.84 -7.66
N ARG A 313 -19.41 -8.54 -8.85
CA ARG A 313 -20.15 -8.23 -10.09
C ARG A 313 -21.14 -7.07 -9.98
N ALA A 314 -20.91 -6.15 -9.04
CA ALA A 314 -21.68 -4.92 -8.92
C ALA A 314 -21.39 -3.96 -10.08
N ILE A 315 -20.15 -3.95 -10.56
CA ILE A 315 -19.70 -3.28 -11.78
C ILE A 315 -19.07 -4.32 -12.69
N GLN A 316 -19.31 -4.21 -14.00
CA GLN A 316 -18.89 -5.20 -14.99
C GLN A 316 -18.44 -4.52 -16.28
N GLY A 317 -17.59 -5.18 -17.02
CA GLY A 317 -17.09 -4.74 -18.32
C GLY A 317 -15.59 -4.53 -18.35
N CYS A 318 -15.01 -4.79 -19.50
CA CYS A 318 -13.57 -4.77 -19.75
C CYS A 318 -12.90 -3.46 -19.27
N PHE A 319 -13.57 -2.33 -19.49
CA PHE A 319 -13.08 -1.02 -19.03
C PHE A 319 -12.86 -0.97 -17.51
N TRP A 320 -13.84 -1.45 -16.71
CA TRP A 320 -13.76 -1.42 -15.25
C TRP A 320 -12.70 -2.37 -14.71
N GLU A 321 -12.56 -3.54 -15.32
CA GLU A 321 -11.53 -4.51 -14.94
C GLU A 321 -10.14 -3.92 -15.16
N GLU A 322 -9.84 -3.43 -16.38
CA GLU A 322 -8.55 -2.84 -16.72
C GLU A 322 -8.26 -1.55 -15.93
N PHE A 323 -9.24 -0.66 -15.81
CA PHE A 323 -9.11 0.58 -15.04
C PHE A 323 -8.77 0.30 -13.57
N THR A 324 -9.45 -0.69 -12.98
CA THR A 324 -9.23 -1.07 -11.59
C THR A 324 -7.85 -1.70 -11.40
N ASP A 325 -7.45 -2.58 -12.29
CA ASP A 325 -6.16 -3.27 -12.22
C ASP A 325 -4.98 -2.31 -12.38
N LEU A 326 -5.02 -1.47 -13.41
CA LEU A 326 -3.99 -0.46 -13.63
C LEU A 326 -3.94 0.55 -12.48
N GLY A 327 -5.11 1.01 -12.04
CA GLY A 327 -5.23 1.94 -10.93
C GLY A 327 -4.72 1.36 -9.61
N LEU A 328 -5.02 0.09 -9.33
CA LEU A 328 -4.55 -0.60 -8.13
C LEU A 328 -3.01 -0.72 -8.12
N GLN A 329 -2.41 -1.08 -9.25
CA GLN A 329 -0.96 -1.18 -9.38
C GLN A 329 -0.28 0.19 -9.21
N LEU A 330 -0.72 1.21 -9.94
CA LEU A 330 -0.19 2.56 -9.83
C LEU A 330 -0.26 3.10 -8.40
N THR A 331 -1.42 2.97 -7.78
CA THR A 331 -1.66 3.52 -6.44
C THR A 331 -0.96 2.72 -5.34
N ASN A 332 -0.76 1.40 -5.52
CA ASN A 332 0.04 0.58 -4.61
C ASN A 332 1.49 1.07 -4.58
N PHE A 333 2.10 1.33 -5.73
CA PHE A 333 3.47 1.85 -5.79
C PHE A 333 3.56 3.30 -5.33
N PHE A 334 2.52 4.10 -5.61
CA PHE A 334 2.43 5.46 -5.07
C PHE A 334 2.34 5.46 -3.54
N ALA A 335 1.63 4.51 -2.93
CA ALA A 335 1.56 4.36 -1.48
C ALA A 335 2.94 4.10 -0.84
N PHE A 336 3.87 3.44 -1.55
CA PHE A 336 5.26 3.24 -1.08
C PHE A 336 6.01 4.54 -0.82
N PHE A 337 5.63 5.61 -1.49
CA PHE A 337 6.22 6.94 -1.30
C PHE A 337 6.01 7.48 0.11
N ASN A 338 4.98 7.02 0.82
CA ASN A 338 4.73 7.39 2.23
C ASN A 338 5.97 7.18 3.11
N SER A 339 6.72 6.08 2.92
CA SER A 339 7.91 5.78 3.73
C SER A 339 9.09 6.74 3.51
N CYS A 340 9.11 7.49 2.40
CA CYS A 340 10.09 8.54 2.14
C CYS A 340 9.63 9.91 2.66
N LEU A 341 8.31 10.15 2.73
CA LEU A 341 7.76 11.45 3.14
C LEU A 341 7.96 11.74 4.61
N ASN A 342 7.90 10.71 5.47
CA ASN A 342 8.03 10.88 6.91
C ASN A 342 9.32 11.62 7.32
N PRO A 343 10.54 11.22 6.88
CA PRO A 343 11.77 11.96 7.16
C PRO A 343 11.75 13.40 6.62
N VAL A 344 11.20 13.60 5.42
CA VAL A 344 11.10 14.93 4.78
C VAL A 344 10.25 15.86 5.64
N ILE A 345 9.08 15.40 6.10
CA ILE A 345 8.19 16.16 6.98
C ILE A 345 8.92 16.53 8.29
N TYR A 346 9.73 15.62 8.87
CA TYR A 346 10.49 15.92 10.09
C TYR A 346 11.53 17.02 9.88
N VAL A 347 12.23 17.02 8.74
CA VAL A 347 13.22 18.05 8.40
C VAL A 347 12.56 19.41 8.20
N PHE A 348 11.48 19.50 7.44
CA PHE A 348 10.86 20.78 7.10
C PHE A 348 9.98 21.34 8.22
N VAL A 349 9.21 20.52 8.91
CA VAL A 349 8.22 20.96 9.91
C VAL A 349 8.71 20.75 11.34
N GLY A 350 9.53 19.72 11.59
CA GLY A 350 9.99 19.34 12.93
C GLY A 350 11.08 20.23 13.50
N ARG A 351 10.72 21.29 14.25
CA ARG A 351 11.70 22.16 14.90
C ARG A 351 12.66 21.39 15.82
N LEU A 352 12.15 20.44 16.59
CA LEU A 352 12.96 19.59 17.46
C LEU A 352 13.98 18.75 16.67
N PHE A 353 13.60 18.25 15.51
CA PHE A 353 14.47 17.49 14.64
C PHE A 353 15.62 18.38 14.13
N ARG A 354 15.31 19.55 13.61
CA ARG A 354 16.34 20.51 13.13
C ARG A 354 17.32 20.94 14.23
N THR A 355 16.82 21.22 15.44
CA THR A 355 17.68 21.56 16.57
C THR A 355 18.66 20.42 16.89
N LYS A 356 18.21 19.17 16.83
CA LYS A 356 19.06 18.01 17.07
C LYS A 356 20.07 17.73 15.97
N VAL A 357 19.71 17.97 14.72
CA VAL A 357 20.65 17.91 13.60
C VAL A 357 21.80 18.89 13.87
N TRP A 358 21.48 20.13 14.26
CA TRP A 358 22.50 21.14 14.62
C TRP A 358 23.37 20.75 15.83
N GLU A 359 22.79 20.07 16.83
CA GLU A 359 23.53 19.58 18.01
C GLU A 359 24.50 18.43 17.69
N LEU A 360 24.23 17.65 16.62
CA LEU A 360 25.11 16.56 16.16
C LEU A 360 26.29 17.06 15.33
N TYR A 361 26.17 18.22 14.69
CA TYR A 361 27.24 18.85 13.89
C TYR A 361 28.10 19.84 14.67
N LYS A 362 27.79 20.10 15.94
CA LYS A 362 28.63 20.85 16.88
C LYS A 362 29.43 19.91 17.76
#